data_6d73d50f32e397b69c3f80e2f5c13ef3
#
_entry.id   6d73d50f32e397b69c3f80e2f5c13ef3
#
_cell.length_a   1.000
_cell.length_b   1.000
_cell.length_c   1.000
_cell.angle_alpha   90.00
_cell.angle_beta   90.00
_cell.angle_gamma   90.00
#
_symmetry.space_group_name_H-M   'P 1'
#
loop_
_entity.id
_entity.type
_entity.pdbx_description
1 polymer ?
#
loop_
_entity_poly.entity_id
_entity_poly.type
_entity_poly.pdbx_seq_one_letter_code
_entity_poly.pdbx_strand_id
1 'polypeptide(L)'
;MKKLLILFLYVLLCVYIVLEDRYDYEKTVNFWQNVYKDVLYTIIADNKTIQDINKKVQNDRNIDITKLEQYDNETFQDVIKEKIVNKSYYHKIKNQIDYTLVNNISNKNIKYAINIGKHSLKTIPKTLLEIKEISDEPYDTLTEININFAEPIAIVHYTSNKKWAFVLTSTGSGWIETKDLALTSKNVFLKYLNIEKQNFIINIDRIFTWKSIKMEMGTKLILKDEDKKYFYIYLPTKNKQQHLIEEIVKIKKTDKFHHGYLVYNTNNLIKQIFKFKNVKYGWGEVYEGKDYNGYFVSRVYRTFGLNIPEKSKKLQNVSINFSNIIHNEDDKTVDNLQIGDLLYAKSYMTMLVYLGKVNNKAFVIHSVDFLQKNHKKKIMKVMIDTLDKKMQNTKLIKENITSITKLR
;
A
#
# COMPACT_ATOMS: atom_id res chain seq x y z
N MET A 1 -45.13 -25.27 -4.61
CA MET A 1 -44.53 -25.56 -3.29
C MET A 1 -43.06 -25.95 -3.37
N LYS A 2 -42.65 -27.03 -4.09
CA LYS A 2 -41.22 -27.47 -4.12
C LYS A 2 -40.23 -26.37 -4.54
N LYS A 3 -40.51 -25.57 -5.58
CA LYS A 3 -39.62 -24.47 -6.02
C LYS A 3 -39.46 -23.36 -4.97
N LEU A 4 -40.55 -23.06 -4.25
CA LEU A 4 -40.51 -22.04 -3.17
C LEU A 4 -39.69 -22.51 -1.99
N LEU A 5 -39.77 -23.79 -1.64
CA LEU A 5 -38.96 -24.41 -0.59
C LEU A 5 -37.50 -24.45 -0.93
N ILE A 6 -37.14 -24.77 -2.19
CA ILE A 6 -35.75 -24.74 -2.66
C ILE A 6 -35.14 -23.31 -2.61
N LEU A 7 -35.92 -22.31 -3.05
CA LEU A 7 -35.50 -20.92 -2.99
C LEU A 7 -35.29 -20.46 -1.54
N PHE A 8 -36.21 -20.84 -0.64
CA PHE A 8 -36.10 -20.52 0.79
C PHE A 8 -34.86 -21.17 1.44
N LEU A 9 -34.59 -22.46 1.14
CA LEU A 9 -33.38 -23.15 1.60
C LEU A 9 -32.11 -22.52 1.03
N TYR A 10 -32.12 -22.08 -0.23
CA TYR A 10 -30.99 -21.40 -0.84
C TYR A 10 -30.72 -20.03 -0.17
N VAL A 11 -31.77 -19.25 0.09
CA VAL A 11 -31.65 -17.98 0.82
C VAL A 11 -31.13 -18.20 2.25
N LEU A 12 -31.66 -19.21 2.96
CA LEU A 12 -31.16 -19.58 4.29
C LEU A 12 -29.69 -19.99 4.26
N LEU A 13 -29.26 -20.77 3.27
CA LEU A 13 -27.86 -21.16 3.09
C LEU A 13 -26.98 -19.95 2.81
N CYS A 14 -27.41 -19.04 1.95
CA CYS A 14 -26.68 -17.81 1.69
C CYS A 14 -26.57 -16.92 2.94
N VAL A 15 -27.66 -16.77 3.70
CA VAL A 15 -27.65 -16.04 4.96
C VAL A 15 -26.74 -16.71 5.99
N TYR A 16 -26.80 -18.04 6.10
CA TYR A 16 -25.93 -18.80 6.99
C TYR A 16 -24.44 -18.61 6.64
N ILE A 17 -24.07 -18.73 5.36
CA ILE A 17 -22.69 -18.52 4.89
C ILE A 17 -22.22 -17.09 5.21
N VAL A 18 -23.06 -16.08 4.96
CA VAL A 18 -22.73 -14.67 5.26
C VAL A 18 -22.56 -14.44 6.77
N LEU A 19 -23.43 -15.05 7.58
CA LEU A 19 -23.36 -14.93 9.05
C LEU A 19 -22.15 -15.68 9.61
N GLU A 20 -21.82 -16.85 9.06
CA GLU A 20 -20.65 -17.65 9.47
C GLU A 20 -19.34 -16.92 9.13
N ASP A 21 -19.23 -16.34 7.92
CA ASP A 21 -18.06 -15.55 7.52
C ASP A 21 -17.89 -14.30 8.42
N ARG A 22 -18.99 -13.61 8.75
CA ARG A 22 -18.95 -12.45 9.64
C ARG A 22 -18.58 -12.85 11.07
N TYR A 23 -19.18 -13.92 11.57
CA TYR A 23 -18.89 -14.46 12.89
C TYR A 23 -17.46 -14.96 13.01
N ASP A 24 -16.92 -15.63 11.96
CA ASP A 24 -15.53 -16.08 11.93
C ASP A 24 -14.53 -14.90 11.92
N TYR A 25 -14.86 -13.80 11.20
CA TYR A 25 -14.04 -12.59 11.22
C TYR A 25 -13.98 -11.96 12.62
N GLU A 26 -15.12 -11.71 13.26
CA GLU A 26 -15.18 -11.15 14.61
C GLU A 26 -14.51 -12.08 15.63
N LYS A 27 -14.78 -13.37 15.55
CA LYS A 27 -14.15 -14.39 16.38
C LYS A 27 -12.64 -14.37 16.22
N THR A 28 -12.12 -14.18 15.01
CA THR A 28 -10.68 -14.16 14.78
C THR A 28 -10.03 -12.91 15.38
N VAL A 29 -10.63 -11.73 15.24
CA VAL A 29 -10.15 -10.50 15.92
C VAL A 29 -10.16 -10.69 17.43
N ASN A 30 -11.31 -11.14 17.99
CA ASN A 30 -11.47 -11.38 19.42
C ASN A 30 -10.49 -12.44 19.95
N PHE A 31 -10.25 -13.51 19.16
CA PHE A 31 -9.27 -14.52 19.50
C PHE A 31 -7.87 -13.91 19.70
N TRP A 32 -7.38 -13.13 18.74
CA TRP A 32 -6.07 -12.51 18.85
C TRP A 32 -5.99 -11.45 19.93
N GLN A 33 -7.05 -10.68 20.13
CA GLN A 33 -7.14 -9.77 21.29
C GLN A 33 -7.06 -10.52 22.62
N ASN A 34 -7.66 -11.71 22.72
CA ASN A 34 -7.57 -12.54 23.90
C ASN A 34 -6.18 -13.17 24.08
N VAL A 35 -5.53 -13.60 23.01
CA VAL A 35 -4.14 -14.08 23.02
C VAL A 35 -3.20 -13.04 23.62
N TYR A 36 -3.43 -11.78 23.32
CA TYR A 36 -2.61 -10.64 23.75
C TYR A 36 -3.23 -9.82 24.90
N LYS A 37 -4.23 -10.34 25.62
CA LYS A 37 -5.03 -9.57 26.61
C LYS A 37 -4.17 -8.78 27.61
N ASP A 38 -3.07 -9.34 28.08
CA ASP A 38 -2.19 -8.75 29.09
C ASP A 38 -1.27 -7.63 28.53
N VAL A 39 -1.04 -7.62 27.21
CA VAL A 39 -0.18 -6.65 26.51
C VAL A 39 -0.91 -5.92 25.37
N LEU A 40 -2.24 -5.98 25.36
CA LEU A 40 -3.06 -5.52 24.24
C LEU A 40 -2.85 -4.03 23.91
N TYR A 41 -2.64 -3.21 24.92
CA TYR A 41 -2.43 -1.77 24.79
C TYR A 41 -0.98 -1.33 24.93
N THR A 42 -0.05 -2.28 25.05
CA THR A 42 1.40 -1.98 25.06
C THR A 42 1.79 -1.36 23.73
N ILE A 43 2.50 -0.24 23.81
CA ILE A 43 3.04 0.47 22.64
C ILE A 43 4.14 -0.40 22.02
N ILE A 44 4.01 -0.72 20.73
CA ILE A 44 5.01 -1.49 19.97
C ILE A 44 6.20 -0.59 19.61
N ALA A 45 5.91 0.62 19.12
CA ALA A 45 6.90 1.66 18.87
C ALA A 45 6.32 3.04 19.14
N ASP A 46 7.10 3.91 19.73
CA ASP A 46 6.75 5.30 19.97
C ASP A 46 6.97 6.17 18.72
N ASN A 47 6.54 7.42 18.76
CA ASN A 47 6.66 8.35 17.63
C ASN A 47 8.11 8.58 17.21
N LYS A 48 9.08 8.58 18.14
CA LYS A 48 10.49 8.75 17.84
C LYS A 48 11.02 7.56 17.07
N THR A 49 10.75 6.35 17.53
CA THR A 49 11.09 5.10 16.85
C THR A 49 10.50 5.03 15.45
N ILE A 50 9.22 5.41 15.28
CA ILE A 50 8.54 5.48 13.98
C ILE A 50 9.25 6.45 13.03
N GLN A 51 9.64 7.65 13.52
CA GLN A 51 10.37 8.62 12.71
C GLN A 51 11.76 8.09 12.30
N ASP A 52 12.46 7.41 13.19
CA ASP A 52 13.79 6.85 12.90
C ASP A 52 13.70 5.69 11.89
N ILE A 53 12.66 4.86 11.97
CA ILE A 53 12.35 3.85 10.95
C ILE A 53 12.10 4.53 9.59
N ASN A 54 11.24 5.55 9.55
CA ASN A 54 10.92 6.26 8.31
C ASN A 54 12.14 6.93 7.67
N LYS A 55 13.05 7.51 8.47
CA LYS A 55 14.33 8.06 7.97
C LYS A 55 15.18 6.99 7.31
N LYS A 56 15.32 5.81 7.93
CA LYS A 56 16.06 4.68 7.34
C LYS A 56 15.44 4.24 6.02
N VAL A 57 14.10 4.11 5.96
CA VAL A 57 13.38 3.80 4.72
C VAL A 57 13.60 4.88 3.64
N GLN A 58 13.71 6.15 4.03
CA GLN A 58 13.92 7.26 3.09
C GLN A 58 15.35 7.30 2.56
N ASN A 59 16.35 7.01 3.40
CA ASN A 59 17.77 7.05 3.00
C ASN A 59 18.12 6.01 1.93
N ASP A 60 17.34 4.94 1.80
CA ASP A 60 17.49 3.95 0.71
C ASP A 60 16.95 4.48 -0.66
N ARG A 61 16.51 5.74 -0.73
CA ARG A 61 16.01 6.37 -1.95
C ARG A 61 17.08 7.28 -2.54
N ASN A 62 17.28 7.18 -3.84
CA ASN A 62 18.26 7.98 -4.58
C ASN A 62 17.91 9.49 -4.62
N ILE A 63 16.66 9.89 -4.32
CA ILE A 63 16.21 11.29 -4.38
C ILE A 63 15.36 11.65 -3.17
N ASP A 64 15.79 12.69 -2.46
CA ASP A 64 15.01 13.37 -1.41
C ASP A 64 14.08 14.41 -2.05
N ILE A 65 12.78 14.15 -2.02
CA ILE A 65 11.76 15.04 -2.64
C ILE A 65 11.61 16.39 -1.94
N THR A 66 12.23 16.58 -0.77
CA THR A 66 12.23 17.87 -0.07
C THR A 66 13.32 18.82 -0.59
N LYS A 67 14.32 18.27 -1.33
CA LYS A 67 15.55 18.95 -1.75
C LYS A 67 15.81 18.82 -3.26
N LEU A 68 14.76 18.81 -4.07
CA LEU A 68 14.85 18.51 -5.49
C LEU A 68 15.77 19.45 -6.27
N GLU A 69 15.93 20.69 -5.80
CA GLU A 69 16.83 21.67 -6.44
C GLU A 69 18.32 21.35 -6.29
N GLN A 70 18.67 20.42 -5.39
CA GLN A 70 20.06 20.01 -5.16
C GLN A 70 20.53 18.96 -6.17
N TYR A 71 19.60 18.34 -6.93
CA TYR A 71 19.91 17.32 -7.90
C TYR A 71 20.08 17.90 -9.29
N ASP A 72 21.02 17.33 -10.05
CA ASP A 72 21.25 17.68 -11.45
C ASP A 72 20.25 16.98 -12.39
N ASN A 73 20.32 17.35 -13.66
CA ASN A 73 19.46 16.78 -14.68
C ASN A 73 19.76 15.29 -14.94
N GLU A 74 21.02 14.88 -14.83
CA GLU A 74 21.46 13.50 -15.04
C GLU A 74 20.81 12.57 -14.03
N THR A 75 20.77 12.96 -12.74
CA THR A 75 20.09 12.21 -11.67
C THR A 75 18.63 11.92 -12.04
N PHE A 76 17.88 12.90 -12.55
CA PHE A 76 16.48 12.69 -12.95
C PHE A 76 16.36 11.81 -14.19
N GLN A 77 17.27 11.96 -15.15
CA GLN A 77 17.30 11.11 -16.34
C GLN A 77 17.56 9.66 -15.98
N ASP A 78 18.49 9.39 -15.07
CA ASP A 78 18.84 8.04 -14.65
C ASP A 78 17.69 7.34 -13.92
N VAL A 79 16.96 8.06 -13.06
CA VAL A 79 15.76 7.51 -12.38
C VAL A 79 14.69 7.11 -13.40
N ILE A 80 14.51 7.89 -14.48
CA ILE A 80 13.55 7.55 -15.54
C ILE A 80 14.05 6.35 -16.36
N LYS A 81 15.33 6.35 -16.77
CA LYS A 81 15.95 5.26 -17.54
C LYS A 81 15.89 3.93 -16.78
N GLU A 82 16.22 3.92 -15.48
CA GLU A 82 16.16 2.74 -14.63
C GLU A 82 14.78 2.07 -14.64
N LYS A 83 13.70 2.87 -14.65
CA LYS A 83 12.33 2.34 -14.70
C LYS A 83 12.00 1.60 -15.98
N ILE A 84 12.63 1.98 -17.08
CA ILE A 84 12.31 1.48 -18.40
C ILE A 84 13.11 0.20 -18.72
N VAL A 85 14.40 0.17 -18.39
CA VAL A 85 15.35 -0.88 -18.81
C VAL A 85 15.02 -2.26 -18.24
N ASN A 86 14.39 -2.33 -17.08
CA ASN A 86 14.22 -3.57 -16.31
C ASN A 86 12.97 -4.40 -16.65
N LYS A 87 12.34 -4.22 -17.84
CA LYS A 87 11.10 -4.93 -18.18
C LYS A 87 11.24 -5.76 -19.46
N SER A 88 10.79 -7.02 -19.40
CA SER A 88 10.90 -8.00 -20.52
C SER A 88 10.22 -7.55 -21.82
N TYR A 89 9.16 -6.75 -21.74
CA TYR A 89 8.44 -6.19 -22.88
C TYR A 89 9.05 -4.89 -23.41
N TYR A 90 10.10 -4.36 -22.77
CA TYR A 90 10.75 -3.12 -23.17
C TYR A 90 11.16 -3.12 -24.67
N HIS A 91 11.70 -4.23 -25.17
CA HIS A 91 12.09 -4.35 -26.58
C HIS A 91 10.90 -4.17 -27.54
N LYS A 92 9.68 -4.51 -27.12
CA LYS A 92 8.46 -4.34 -27.93
C LYS A 92 7.97 -2.90 -27.98
N ILE A 93 8.27 -2.10 -26.97
CA ILE A 93 7.70 -0.75 -26.78
C ILE A 93 8.74 0.38 -26.90
N LYS A 94 10.06 0.06 -26.92
CA LYS A 94 11.12 1.08 -26.92
C LYS A 94 10.95 2.16 -27.99
N ASN A 95 10.46 1.79 -29.17
CA ASN A 95 10.23 2.71 -30.29
C ASN A 95 8.99 3.61 -30.10
N GLN A 96 8.14 3.31 -29.09
CA GLN A 96 6.93 4.09 -28.77
C GLN A 96 7.18 5.10 -27.63
N ILE A 97 8.34 5.02 -26.98
CA ILE A 97 8.74 5.93 -25.91
C ILE A 97 9.67 6.98 -26.51
N ASP A 98 9.27 8.24 -26.42
CA ASP A 98 10.09 9.35 -26.92
C ASP A 98 11.22 9.65 -25.92
N TYR A 99 12.37 9.03 -26.13
CA TYR A 99 13.57 9.24 -25.30
C TYR A 99 14.21 10.60 -25.50
N THR A 100 13.97 11.26 -26.63
CA THR A 100 14.58 12.58 -26.90
C THR A 100 14.12 13.60 -25.88
N LEU A 101 12.90 13.44 -25.37
CA LEU A 101 12.35 14.29 -24.32
C LEU A 101 13.00 14.07 -22.96
N VAL A 102 13.48 12.85 -22.67
CA VAL A 102 14.16 12.54 -21.39
C VAL A 102 15.49 13.28 -21.30
N ASN A 103 16.18 13.49 -22.41
CA ASN A 103 17.44 14.24 -22.45
C ASN A 103 17.27 15.76 -22.19
N ASN A 104 16.04 16.27 -22.31
CA ASN A 104 15.71 17.68 -22.10
C ASN A 104 15.14 17.98 -20.69
N ILE A 105 15.31 17.06 -19.74
CA ILE A 105 14.87 17.29 -18.37
C ILE A 105 15.71 18.40 -17.74
N SER A 106 15.04 19.33 -17.05
CA SER A 106 15.69 20.40 -16.32
C SER A 106 15.13 20.49 -14.91
N ASN A 107 16.01 20.49 -13.91
CA ASN A 107 15.65 20.71 -12.50
C ASN A 107 14.98 22.09 -12.27
N LYS A 108 15.21 23.06 -13.16
CA LYS A 108 14.58 24.40 -13.13
C LYS A 108 13.08 24.36 -13.48
N ASN A 109 12.59 23.27 -14.06
CA ASN A 109 11.21 23.14 -14.54
C ASN A 109 10.34 22.23 -13.68
N ILE A 110 10.79 21.86 -12.48
CA ILE A 110 10.00 21.04 -11.55
C ILE A 110 8.69 21.75 -11.21
N LYS A 111 7.58 21.04 -11.38
CA LYS A 111 6.26 21.49 -10.98
C LYS A 111 5.76 20.64 -9.81
N TYR A 112 4.86 21.22 -9.05
CA TYR A 112 4.28 20.56 -7.89
C TYR A 112 2.78 20.38 -8.08
N ALA A 113 2.24 19.26 -7.59
CA ALA A 113 0.82 18.95 -7.66
C ALA A 113 0.36 18.18 -6.43
N ILE A 114 -0.95 18.12 -6.26
CA ILE A 114 -1.62 17.20 -5.33
C ILE A 114 -2.41 16.20 -6.17
N ASN A 115 -2.29 14.90 -5.83
CA ASN A 115 -3.10 13.85 -6.46
C ASN A 115 -4.55 13.94 -5.98
N ILE A 116 -5.50 14.08 -6.91
CA ILE A 116 -6.93 14.16 -6.61
C ILE A 116 -7.75 12.98 -7.17
N GLY A 117 -7.06 11.95 -7.64
CA GLY A 117 -7.66 10.72 -8.16
C GLY A 117 -7.12 9.46 -7.49
N LYS A 118 -7.61 8.32 -7.96
CA LYS A 118 -7.01 7.02 -7.65
C LYS A 118 -6.04 6.66 -8.76
N HIS A 119 -4.77 6.58 -8.44
CA HIS A 119 -3.71 6.29 -9.42
C HIS A 119 -2.68 5.32 -8.90
N SER A 120 -2.04 4.64 -9.85
CA SER A 120 -0.76 3.98 -9.64
C SER A 120 0.32 4.62 -10.49
N LEU A 121 1.53 4.70 -9.95
CA LEU A 121 2.72 5.02 -10.72
C LEU A 121 3.06 3.84 -11.60
N LYS A 122 3.34 4.13 -12.87
CA LYS A 122 3.68 3.13 -13.88
C LYS A 122 5.14 3.23 -14.30
N THR A 123 5.68 2.12 -14.77
CA THR A 123 7.05 2.07 -15.28
C THR A 123 7.18 2.81 -16.61
N ILE A 124 6.12 2.84 -17.41
CA ILE A 124 6.05 3.52 -18.71
C ILE A 124 4.72 4.29 -18.85
N PRO A 125 4.66 5.33 -19.69
CA PRO A 125 3.47 6.16 -19.88
C PRO A 125 2.43 5.48 -20.77
N LYS A 126 1.85 4.39 -20.32
CA LYS A 126 0.85 3.58 -21.01
C LYS A 126 -0.27 3.14 -20.10
N THR A 127 -1.50 3.11 -20.61
CA THR A 127 -2.65 2.51 -19.94
C THR A 127 -2.59 0.99 -20.01
N LEU A 128 -3.35 0.30 -19.14
CA LEU A 128 -3.49 -1.16 -19.21
C LEU A 128 -4.10 -1.62 -20.54
N LEU A 129 -5.05 -0.86 -21.10
CA LEU A 129 -5.67 -1.20 -22.40
C LEU A 129 -4.63 -1.21 -23.50
N GLU A 130 -3.78 -0.19 -23.56
CA GLU A 130 -2.68 -0.11 -24.54
C GLU A 130 -1.66 -1.24 -24.39
N ILE A 131 -1.55 -1.86 -23.20
CA ILE A 131 -0.64 -2.97 -22.95
C ILE A 131 -1.24 -4.30 -23.31
N LYS A 132 -2.54 -4.50 -23.09
CA LYS A 132 -3.24 -5.71 -23.52
C LYS A 132 -3.13 -5.95 -25.04
N GLU A 133 -2.93 -4.88 -25.80
CA GLU A 133 -2.61 -4.98 -27.23
C GLU A 133 -1.18 -5.50 -27.50
N ILE A 134 -0.30 -5.47 -26.48
CA ILE A 134 1.14 -5.78 -26.63
C ILE A 134 1.51 -7.06 -25.86
N SER A 135 0.78 -7.41 -24.80
CA SER A 135 1.06 -8.55 -23.92
C SER A 135 -0.20 -9.23 -23.44
N ASP A 136 -0.18 -10.57 -23.37
CA ASP A 136 -1.26 -11.42 -22.82
C ASP A 136 -1.23 -11.50 -21.29
N GLU A 137 -0.50 -10.62 -20.59
CA GLU A 137 -0.38 -10.65 -19.15
C GLU A 137 -1.72 -10.37 -18.47
N PRO A 138 -2.17 -11.23 -17.54
CA PRO A 138 -3.48 -11.10 -16.88
C PRO A 138 -3.53 -9.95 -15.86
N TYR A 139 -2.38 -9.35 -15.53
CA TYR A 139 -2.24 -8.32 -14.52
C TYR A 139 -1.59 -7.06 -15.09
N ASP A 140 -1.83 -5.91 -14.44
CA ASP A 140 -1.13 -4.67 -14.75
C ASP A 140 0.31 -4.70 -14.22
N THR A 141 1.19 -5.35 -14.99
CA THR A 141 2.62 -5.49 -14.66
C THR A 141 3.39 -4.17 -14.72
N LEU A 142 2.77 -3.10 -15.25
CA LEU A 142 3.36 -1.75 -15.28
C LEU A 142 3.23 -1.01 -13.96
N THR A 143 2.29 -1.40 -13.11
CA THR A 143 2.11 -0.74 -11.82
C THR A 143 3.33 -0.93 -10.93
N GLU A 144 3.91 0.19 -10.50
CA GLU A 144 5.03 0.25 -9.57
C GLU A 144 4.55 0.43 -8.13
N ILE A 145 3.71 1.43 -7.88
CA ILE A 145 3.26 1.87 -6.55
C ILE A 145 1.89 2.50 -6.71
N ASN A 146 0.98 2.29 -5.74
CA ASN A 146 -0.27 3.05 -5.67
C ASN A 146 -0.09 4.34 -4.88
N ILE A 147 -0.73 5.39 -5.35
CA ILE A 147 -0.73 6.70 -4.72
C ILE A 147 -2.11 6.98 -4.12
N ASN A 148 -2.12 7.48 -2.88
CA ASN A 148 -3.36 7.87 -2.22
C ASN A 148 -3.91 9.18 -2.80
N PHE A 149 -5.21 9.37 -2.63
CA PHE A 149 -5.83 10.68 -2.72
C PHE A 149 -5.14 11.67 -1.77
N ALA A 150 -5.04 12.94 -2.17
CA ALA A 150 -4.37 14.04 -1.45
C ALA A 150 -2.85 13.85 -1.25
N GLU A 151 -2.19 12.93 -1.97
CA GLU A 151 -0.74 12.75 -1.87
C GLU A 151 0.00 13.82 -2.69
N PRO A 152 1.03 14.49 -2.11
CA PRO A 152 1.83 15.50 -2.81
C PRO A 152 2.77 14.85 -3.82
N ILE A 153 2.91 15.49 -4.97
CA ILE A 153 3.64 15.00 -6.13
C ILE A 153 4.56 16.09 -6.67
N ALA A 154 5.82 15.72 -6.96
CA ALA A 154 6.75 16.55 -7.72
C ALA A 154 6.84 16.02 -9.16
N ILE A 155 6.52 16.86 -10.13
CA ILE A 155 6.52 16.55 -11.56
C ILE A 155 7.87 17.00 -12.14
N VAL A 156 8.65 16.04 -12.65
CA VAL A 156 9.98 16.31 -13.22
C VAL A 156 9.99 16.28 -14.75
N HIS A 157 9.01 15.60 -15.37
CA HIS A 157 8.94 15.51 -16.82
C HIS A 157 7.53 15.25 -17.32
N TYR A 158 7.23 15.61 -18.57
CA TYR A 158 5.97 15.30 -19.25
C TYR A 158 6.24 14.58 -20.57
N THR A 159 5.31 13.75 -21.01
CA THR A 159 5.26 13.30 -22.41
C THR A 159 4.96 14.50 -23.33
N SER A 160 5.31 14.42 -24.62
CA SER A 160 5.08 15.47 -25.60
C SER A 160 3.63 15.92 -25.69
N ASN A 161 2.69 14.99 -25.58
CA ASN A 161 1.24 15.27 -25.56
C ASN A 161 0.70 15.70 -24.19
N LYS A 162 1.56 15.76 -23.18
CA LYS A 162 1.24 16.10 -21.77
C LYS A 162 0.15 15.25 -21.12
N LYS A 163 -0.17 14.08 -21.68
CA LYS A 163 -1.12 13.13 -21.07
C LYS A 163 -0.53 12.42 -19.86
N TRP A 164 0.80 12.25 -19.85
CA TRP A 164 1.54 11.61 -18.76
C TRP A 164 2.61 12.52 -18.19
N ALA A 165 2.84 12.37 -16.92
CA ALA A 165 3.94 13.00 -16.20
C ALA A 165 4.80 11.94 -15.50
N PHE A 166 6.12 12.11 -15.54
CA PHE A 166 7.01 11.37 -14.64
C PHE A 166 7.13 12.15 -13.34
N VAL A 167 6.86 11.46 -12.24
CA VAL A 167 6.70 12.08 -10.93
C VAL A 167 7.53 11.39 -9.86
N LEU A 168 7.86 12.18 -8.85
CA LEU A 168 8.45 11.74 -7.59
C LEU A 168 7.44 11.94 -6.47
N THR A 169 7.35 10.96 -5.57
CA THR A 169 6.50 11.01 -4.37
C THR A 169 7.29 10.59 -3.14
N SER A 170 6.71 10.71 -1.97
CA SER A 170 7.31 10.20 -0.73
C SER A 170 7.49 8.68 -0.74
N THR A 171 6.83 7.93 -1.60
CA THR A 171 6.86 6.46 -1.66
C THR A 171 7.61 5.90 -2.86
N GLY A 172 7.90 6.70 -3.87
CA GLY A 172 8.65 6.29 -5.05
C GLY A 172 8.43 7.17 -6.27
N SER A 173 8.77 6.67 -7.45
CA SER A 173 8.74 7.41 -8.71
C SER A 173 8.11 6.58 -9.83
N GLY A 174 7.58 7.23 -10.85
CA GLY A 174 7.02 6.60 -12.04
C GLY A 174 6.13 7.53 -12.86
N TRP A 175 5.48 6.99 -13.87
CA TRP A 175 4.58 7.71 -14.75
C TRP A 175 3.14 7.69 -14.23
N ILE A 176 2.46 8.84 -14.32
CA ILE A 176 1.07 9.04 -13.93
C ILE A 176 0.31 9.81 -15.00
N GLU A 177 -0.97 9.54 -15.18
CA GLU A 177 -1.85 10.38 -16.01
C GLU A 177 -2.05 11.75 -15.37
N THR A 178 -1.94 12.82 -16.17
CA THR A 178 -2.02 14.21 -15.68
C THR A 178 -3.45 14.66 -15.36
N LYS A 179 -4.46 13.90 -15.82
CA LYS A 179 -5.88 14.30 -15.71
C LYS A 179 -6.35 14.56 -14.27
N ASP A 180 -5.73 13.89 -13.27
CA ASP A 180 -6.13 14.00 -11.85
C ASP A 180 -5.01 14.60 -10.98
N LEU A 181 -4.15 15.40 -11.60
CA LEU A 181 -3.16 16.21 -10.90
C LEU A 181 -3.66 17.65 -10.74
N ALA A 182 -3.68 18.15 -9.52
CA ALA A 182 -3.98 19.54 -9.20
C ALA A 182 -2.68 20.31 -8.98
N LEU A 183 -2.28 21.14 -9.95
CA LEU A 183 -1.03 21.93 -9.90
C LEU A 183 -1.04 22.92 -8.75
N THR A 184 0.09 23.05 -8.07
CA THR A 184 0.20 23.93 -6.90
C THR A 184 1.59 24.55 -6.76
N SER A 185 1.76 25.42 -5.76
CA SER A 185 3.06 26.00 -5.41
C SER A 185 3.89 25.01 -4.57
N LYS A 186 5.21 25.21 -4.54
CA LYS A 186 6.13 24.46 -3.68
C LYS A 186 5.72 24.53 -2.20
N ASN A 187 5.30 25.69 -1.72
CA ASN A 187 4.90 25.86 -0.32
C ASN A 187 3.69 24.99 0.03
N VAL A 188 2.68 24.92 -0.84
CA VAL A 188 1.51 24.05 -0.62
C VAL A 188 1.89 22.58 -0.74
N PHE A 189 2.73 22.20 -1.71
CA PHE A 189 3.28 20.85 -1.81
C PHE A 189 3.97 20.45 -0.49
N LEU A 190 4.85 21.32 0.06
CA LEU A 190 5.52 21.05 1.34
C LEU A 190 4.55 20.98 2.53
N LYS A 191 3.45 21.74 2.52
CA LYS A 191 2.37 21.66 3.52
C LYS A 191 1.76 20.26 3.53
N TYR A 192 1.43 19.69 2.37
CA TYR A 192 0.89 18.33 2.25
C TYR A 192 1.94 17.26 2.53
N LEU A 193 3.18 17.47 2.12
CA LEU A 193 4.28 16.53 2.37
C LEU A 193 4.59 16.39 3.87
N ASN A 194 4.55 17.50 4.61
CA ASN A 194 4.78 17.54 6.05
C ASN A 194 3.45 17.61 6.83
N ILE A 195 2.49 16.79 6.45
CA ILE A 195 1.14 16.82 7.03
C ILE A 195 1.12 16.55 8.53
N GLU A 196 2.14 15.87 9.07
CA GLU A 196 2.33 15.64 10.50
C GLU A 196 2.52 16.93 11.30
N LYS A 197 2.93 18.02 10.64
CA LYS A 197 3.04 19.37 11.24
C LYS A 197 1.72 20.14 11.21
N GLN A 198 0.67 19.54 10.62
CA GLN A 198 -0.67 20.09 10.53
C GLN A 198 -1.61 19.30 11.44
N ASN A 199 -2.78 19.87 11.74
CA ASN A 199 -3.89 19.05 12.21
C ASN A 199 -4.43 18.25 11.01
N PHE A 200 -4.60 16.96 11.18
CA PHE A 200 -5.10 16.09 10.11
C PHE A 200 -5.95 14.95 10.66
N ILE A 201 -6.80 14.42 9.82
CA ILE A 201 -7.47 13.13 10.03
C ILE A 201 -6.91 12.10 9.06
N ILE A 202 -6.93 10.85 9.48
CA ILE A 202 -6.52 9.71 8.65
C ILE A 202 -7.68 8.73 8.48
N ASN A 203 -7.88 8.27 7.24
CA ASN A 203 -8.81 7.17 7.00
C ASN A 203 -8.22 5.86 7.53
N ILE A 204 -8.91 5.26 8.50
CA ILE A 204 -8.56 3.98 9.12
C ILE A 204 -9.45 2.82 8.64
N ASP A 205 -10.47 3.09 7.80
CA ASP A 205 -11.23 2.06 7.11
C ASP A 205 -10.54 1.65 5.81
N ARG A 206 -10.79 0.44 5.33
CA ARG A 206 -10.17 -0.08 4.12
C ARG A 206 -10.41 0.83 2.91
N ILE A 207 -11.64 1.23 2.70
CA ILE A 207 -12.04 2.20 1.67
C ILE A 207 -13.16 3.08 2.23
N PHE A 208 -12.96 4.39 2.17
CA PHE A 208 -14.01 5.36 2.40
C PHE A 208 -14.35 6.07 1.08
N THR A 209 -15.63 6.18 0.76
CA THR A 209 -16.10 6.90 -0.44
C THR A 209 -16.88 8.12 -0.03
N TRP A 210 -16.47 9.30 -0.51
CA TRP A 210 -17.18 10.55 -0.37
C TRP A 210 -17.54 11.09 -1.76
N LYS A 211 -18.84 11.13 -2.06
CA LYS A 211 -19.33 11.33 -3.44
C LYS A 211 -18.66 10.28 -4.37
N SER A 212 -17.91 10.71 -5.38
CA SER A 212 -17.16 9.83 -6.31
C SER A 212 -15.70 9.59 -5.91
N ILE A 213 -15.22 10.25 -4.85
CA ILE A 213 -13.83 10.17 -4.41
C ILE A 213 -13.65 8.95 -3.50
N LYS A 214 -12.75 8.04 -3.89
CA LYS A 214 -12.37 6.88 -3.09
C LYS A 214 -11.07 7.18 -2.34
N MET A 215 -11.12 7.03 -1.03
CA MET A 215 -9.99 7.24 -0.11
C MET A 215 -9.64 5.90 0.52
N GLU A 216 -8.45 5.41 0.26
CA GLU A 216 -7.97 4.14 0.81
C GLU A 216 -7.44 4.32 2.24
N MET A 217 -7.28 3.21 2.96
CA MET A 217 -6.69 3.22 4.31
C MET A 217 -5.34 3.95 4.28
N GLY A 218 -5.11 4.81 5.26
CA GLY A 218 -3.92 5.63 5.35
C GLY A 218 -3.97 6.94 4.55
N THR A 219 -5.10 7.26 3.86
CA THR A 219 -5.32 8.59 3.27
C THR A 219 -5.42 9.63 4.37
N LYS A 220 -4.60 10.68 4.28
CA LYS A 220 -4.54 11.79 5.23
C LYS A 220 -5.17 13.04 4.63
N LEU A 221 -5.98 13.75 5.41
CA LEU A 221 -6.67 14.98 5.01
C LEU A 221 -6.39 16.07 6.03
N ILE A 222 -5.99 17.24 5.57
CA ILE A 222 -5.71 18.39 6.44
C ILE A 222 -7.02 18.84 7.09
N LEU A 223 -7.04 18.86 8.42
CA LEU A 223 -8.17 19.30 9.22
C LEU A 223 -8.13 20.82 9.33
N LYS A 224 -9.25 21.48 8.99
CA LYS A 224 -9.46 22.90 9.25
C LYS A 224 -9.99 23.14 10.66
N ASP A 225 -11.02 22.35 11.02
CA ASP A 225 -11.76 22.51 12.27
C ASP A 225 -12.58 21.23 12.55
N GLU A 226 -13.13 21.12 13.76
CA GLU A 226 -14.02 20.02 14.15
C GLU A 226 -15.05 20.45 15.19
N ASP A 227 -16.22 19.85 15.15
CA ASP A 227 -17.24 19.92 16.18
C ASP A 227 -17.58 18.53 16.76
N LYS A 228 -18.62 18.42 17.56
CA LYS A 228 -19.03 17.13 18.16
C LYS A 228 -19.42 16.07 17.12
N LYS A 229 -19.86 16.46 15.92
CA LYS A 229 -20.44 15.57 14.91
C LYS A 229 -19.59 15.46 13.63
N TYR A 230 -18.81 16.48 13.31
CA TYR A 230 -18.15 16.60 12.01
C TYR A 230 -16.70 17.01 12.15
N PHE A 231 -15.90 16.53 11.17
CA PHE A 231 -14.62 17.09 10.78
C PHE A 231 -14.84 18.04 9.61
N TYR A 232 -14.22 19.22 9.62
CA TYR A 232 -14.15 20.16 8.51
C TYR A 232 -12.75 20.08 7.94
N ILE A 233 -12.63 19.59 6.71
CA ILE A 233 -11.35 19.30 6.07
C ILE A 233 -11.12 20.19 4.85
N TYR A 234 -9.85 20.39 4.49
CA TYR A 234 -9.48 20.88 3.18
C TYR A 234 -9.43 19.73 2.20
N LEU A 235 -10.45 19.62 1.34
CA LEU A 235 -10.52 18.64 0.27
C LEU A 235 -9.82 19.19 -0.97
N PRO A 236 -8.71 18.58 -1.46
CA PRO A 236 -8.08 19.03 -2.68
C PRO A 236 -8.94 18.70 -3.90
N THR A 237 -9.21 19.72 -4.69
CA THR A 237 -9.87 19.67 -5.99
C THR A 237 -9.07 20.53 -6.98
N LYS A 238 -9.56 20.75 -8.21
CA LYS A 238 -8.90 21.62 -9.18
C LYS A 238 -9.86 22.45 -10.00
N ASN A 239 -9.42 23.61 -10.44
CA ASN A 239 -10.14 24.45 -11.38
C ASN A 239 -9.96 23.98 -12.85
N LYS A 240 -10.58 24.70 -13.79
CA LYS A 240 -10.48 24.43 -15.24
C LYS A 240 -9.03 24.55 -15.78
N GLN A 241 -8.19 25.33 -15.15
CA GLN A 241 -6.77 25.50 -15.47
C GLN A 241 -5.85 24.47 -14.79
N GLN A 242 -6.41 23.43 -14.20
CA GLN A 242 -5.73 22.36 -13.46
C GLN A 242 -5.04 22.82 -12.15
N HIS A 243 -5.30 24.03 -11.66
CA HIS A 243 -4.75 24.54 -10.40
C HIS A 243 -5.55 24.02 -9.20
N LEU A 244 -4.83 23.71 -8.12
CA LEU A 244 -5.40 23.26 -6.86
C LEU A 244 -6.40 24.26 -6.28
N ILE A 245 -7.54 23.74 -5.86
CA ILE A 245 -8.51 24.39 -4.98
C ILE A 245 -8.64 23.53 -3.73
N GLU A 246 -8.56 24.13 -2.55
CA GLU A 246 -8.85 23.47 -1.27
C GLU A 246 -10.29 23.82 -0.87
N GLU A 247 -11.23 22.92 -1.18
CA GLU A 247 -12.63 23.07 -0.77
C GLU A 247 -12.82 22.68 0.68
N ILE A 248 -13.55 23.49 1.45
CA ILE A 248 -13.90 23.13 2.82
C ILE A 248 -15.13 22.23 2.78
N VAL A 249 -14.97 20.98 3.16
CA VAL A 249 -16.08 20.02 3.24
C VAL A 249 -16.19 19.42 4.64
N LYS A 250 -17.43 19.05 5.01
CA LYS A 250 -17.68 18.37 6.28
C LYS A 250 -17.80 16.87 6.08
N ILE A 251 -17.09 16.11 6.92
CA ILE A 251 -17.17 14.65 6.99
C ILE A 251 -17.71 14.29 8.38
N LYS A 252 -18.72 13.43 8.42
CA LYS A 252 -19.28 12.97 9.71
C LYS A 252 -18.22 12.18 10.48
N LYS A 253 -18.08 12.47 11.78
CA LYS A 253 -17.26 11.70 12.70
C LYS A 253 -17.81 10.28 12.82
N THR A 254 -17.04 9.31 12.42
CA THR A 254 -17.34 7.88 12.49
C THR A 254 -16.07 7.14 12.90
N ASP A 255 -16.18 5.85 13.14
CA ASP A 255 -15.06 4.94 13.38
C ASP A 255 -14.14 4.71 12.17
N LYS A 256 -14.45 5.35 11.02
CA LYS A 256 -13.64 5.28 9.80
C LYS A 256 -12.49 6.27 9.76
N PHE A 257 -12.54 7.31 10.58
CA PHE A 257 -11.50 8.34 10.66
C PHE A 257 -10.97 8.49 12.07
N HIS A 258 -9.68 8.77 12.15
CA HIS A 258 -8.99 9.09 13.40
C HIS A 258 -8.30 10.45 13.27
N HIS A 259 -8.27 11.23 14.36
CA HIS A 259 -7.51 12.48 14.42
C HIS A 259 -6.04 12.18 14.65
N GLY A 260 -5.19 12.51 13.68
CA GLY A 260 -3.80 12.08 13.68
C GLY A 260 -3.62 10.57 13.45
N TYR A 261 -2.42 10.06 13.67
CA TYR A 261 -2.13 8.63 13.58
C TYR A 261 -2.72 7.84 14.75
N LEU A 262 -3.05 6.58 14.50
CA LEU A 262 -3.35 5.63 15.56
C LEU A 262 -2.11 5.36 16.42
N VAL A 263 -2.30 5.14 17.71
CA VAL A 263 -1.24 4.59 18.56
C VAL A 263 -0.84 3.22 18.05
N TYR A 264 0.46 3.02 17.79
CA TYR A 264 0.99 1.74 17.32
C TYR A 264 1.12 0.77 18.49
N ASN A 265 0.01 0.11 18.82
CA ASN A 265 -0.08 -0.94 19.82
C ASN A 265 -0.73 -2.21 19.25
N THR A 266 -0.64 -3.29 20.00
CA THR A 266 -1.14 -4.61 19.58
C THR A 266 -2.63 -4.58 19.21
N ASN A 267 -3.49 -3.91 20.00
CA ASN A 267 -4.92 -3.84 19.73
C ASN A 267 -5.25 -3.16 18.41
N ASN A 268 -4.66 -1.99 18.18
CA ASN A 268 -4.90 -1.25 16.95
C ASN A 268 -4.34 -1.99 15.73
N LEU A 269 -3.16 -2.62 15.88
CA LEU A 269 -2.55 -3.42 14.82
C LEU A 269 -3.46 -4.57 14.40
N ILE A 270 -3.95 -5.38 15.36
CA ILE A 270 -4.89 -6.47 15.09
C ILE A 270 -6.12 -5.92 14.35
N LYS A 271 -6.76 -4.86 14.87
CA LYS A 271 -7.96 -4.28 14.25
C LYS A 271 -7.71 -3.84 12.80
N GLN A 272 -6.57 -3.21 12.51
CA GLN A 272 -6.29 -2.72 11.16
C GLN A 272 -5.94 -3.87 10.19
N ILE A 273 -5.12 -4.83 10.59
CA ILE A 273 -4.73 -5.97 9.77
C ILE A 273 -5.96 -6.80 9.37
N PHE A 274 -6.85 -7.09 10.32
CA PHE A 274 -8.00 -7.97 10.08
C PHE A 274 -9.07 -7.35 9.17
N LYS A 275 -9.04 -6.04 8.92
CA LYS A 275 -9.88 -5.41 7.88
C LYS A 275 -9.56 -5.93 6.47
N PHE A 276 -8.38 -6.51 6.26
CA PHE A 276 -7.96 -7.08 4.99
C PHE A 276 -8.18 -8.59 4.88
N LYS A 277 -8.51 -9.29 5.97
CA LYS A 277 -8.80 -10.74 5.90
C LYS A 277 -9.89 -11.02 4.85
N ASN A 278 -9.67 -12.02 4.00
CA ASN A 278 -10.53 -12.44 2.88
C ASN A 278 -10.66 -11.43 1.72
N VAL A 279 -9.96 -10.30 1.75
CA VAL A 279 -9.91 -9.41 0.58
C VAL A 279 -9.27 -10.16 -0.59
N LYS A 280 -9.92 -10.09 -1.74
CA LYS A 280 -9.44 -10.77 -2.96
C LYS A 280 -8.09 -10.20 -3.41
N TYR A 281 -7.21 -11.08 -3.87
CA TYR A 281 -5.94 -10.69 -4.48
C TYR A 281 -6.17 -10.07 -5.86
N GLY A 282 -5.39 -9.04 -6.19
CA GLY A 282 -5.33 -8.45 -7.52
C GLY A 282 -4.11 -7.55 -7.62
N TRP A 283 -3.55 -7.40 -8.81
CA TRP A 283 -2.38 -6.57 -9.09
C TRP A 283 -2.77 -5.41 -10.00
N GLY A 284 -2.36 -4.18 -9.62
CA GLY A 284 -2.57 -2.99 -10.43
C GLY A 284 -3.98 -2.36 -10.34
N GLU A 285 -4.26 -1.41 -11.22
CA GLU A 285 -5.48 -0.59 -11.20
C GLU A 285 -6.78 -1.35 -11.50
N VAL A 286 -6.69 -2.52 -12.13
CA VAL A 286 -7.83 -3.22 -12.74
C VAL A 286 -8.82 -3.76 -11.73
N TYR A 287 -8.44 -3.83 -10.47
CA TYR A 287 -9.16 -4.64 -9.51
C TYR A 287 -9.62 -3.84 -8.30
N GLU A 288 -10.72 -3.11 -8.47
CA GLU A 288 -11.39 -2.47 -7.34
C GLU A 288 -11.64 -3.48 -6.20
N GLY A 289 -11.18 -3.12 -5.01
CA GLY A 289 -11.40 -3.94 -3.81
C GLY A 289 -10.53 -5.18 -3.70
N LYS A 290 -9.55 -5.36 -4.58
CA LYS A 290 -8.55 -6.43 -4.51
C LYS A 290 -7.23 -5.90 -3.96
N ASP A 291 -6.39 -6.80 -3.47
CA ASP A 291 -5.13 -6.49 -2.81
C ASP A 291 -4.00 -7.34 -3.36
N TYR A 292 -2.77 -6.85 -3.28
CA TYR A 292 -1.58 -7.60 -3.65
C TYR A 292 -0.51 -7.55 -2.54
N ASN A 293 0.50 -8.39 -2.70
CA ASN A 293 1.59 -8.51 -1.74
C ASN A 293 2.25 -7.16 -1.43
N GLY A 294 2.24 -6.78 -0.16
CA GLY A 294 2.81 -5.55 0.33
C GLY A 294 1.86 -4.35 0.33
N TYR A 295 0.80 -4.34 -0.49
CA TYR A 295 -0.15 -3.24 -0.52
C TYR A 295 -0.93 -3.11 0.79
N PHE A 296 -1.60 -4.19 1.25
CA PHE A 296 -2.33 -4.14 2.51
C PHE A 296 -1.39 -3.85 3.69
N VAL A 297 -0.17 -4.40 3.68
CA VAL A 297 0.85 -4.15 4.70
C VAL A 297 1.16 -2.65 4.75
N SER A 298 1.51 -2.05 3.60
CA SER A 298 1.79 -0.62 3.52
C SER A 298 0.61 0.23 4.03
N ARG A 299 -0.63 -0.13 3.67
CA ARG A 299 -1.84 0.61 4.09
C ARG A 299 -2.09 0.51 5.60
N VAL A 300 -1.96 -0.68 6.18
CA VAL A 300 -2.11 -0.89 7.62
C VAL A 300 -1.09 -0.06 8.39
N TYR A 301 0.20 -0.18 8.06
CA TYR A 301 1.26 0.49 8.81
C TYR A 301 1.26 2.02 8.63
N ARG A 302 0.75 2.51 7.50
CA ARG A 302 0.55 3.95 7.27
C ARG A 302 -0.43 4.57 8.27
N THR A 303 -1.39 3.81 8.81
CA THR A 303 -2.30 4.32 9.85
C THR A 303 -1.59 4.64 11.17
N PHE A 304 -0.41 4.10 11.38
CA PHE A 304 0.47 4.36 12.53
C PHE A 304 1.61 5.35 12.22
N GLY A 305 1.65 5.90 10.99
CA GLY A 305 2.72 6.80 10.56
C GLY A 305 3.97 6.09 10.02
N LEU A 306 3.95 4.76 9.85
CA LEU A 306 5.04 3.99 9.27
C LEU A 306 4.93 3.93 7.73
N ASN A 307 5.99 4.35 7.04
CA ASN A 307 6.06 4.38 5.57
C ASN A 307 6.68 3.10 5.00
N ILE A 308 5.98 1.97 5.16
CA ILE A 308 6.44 0.68 4.65
C ILE A 308 6.31 0.63 3.12
N PRO A 309 7.37 0.29 2.36
CA PRO A 309 7.30 0.16 0.91
C PRO A 309 6.34 -0.95 0.48
N GLU A 310 5.57 -0.71 -0.58
CA GLU A 310 4.67 -1.72 -1.16
C GLU A 310 5.45 -2.87 -1.83
N LYS A 311 6.66 -2.60 -2.34
CA LYS A 311 7.54 -3.61 -2.92
C LYS A 311 8.41 -4.24 -1.85
N SER A 312 8.16 -5.50 -1.59
CA SER A 312 8.89 -6.32 -0.62
C SER A 312 10.41 -6.38 -0.87
N LYS A 313 10.85 -6.36 -2.15
CA LYS A 313 12.28 -6.33 -2.50
C LYS A 313 12.98 -5.05 -2.00
N LYS A 314 12.28 -3.91 -2.00
CA LYS A 314 12.82 -2.67 -1.45
C LYS A 314 13.00 -2.72 0.06
N LEU A 315 12.16 -3.47 0.76
CA LEU A 315 12.27 -3.65 2.20
C LEU A 315 13.52 -4.48 2.58
N GLN A 316 13.97 -5.40 1.70
CA GLN A 316 15.19 -6.18 1.94
C GLN A 316 16.46 -5.31 1.94
N ASN A 317 16.48 -4.22 1.18
CA ASN A 317 17.61 -3.32 1.09
C ASN A 317 17.65 -2.31 2.26
N VAL A 318 16.51 -2.14 2.94
CA VAL A 318 16.42 -1.23 4.09
C VAL A 318 16.91 -1.95 5.33
N SER A 319 18.08 -1.59 5.82
CA SER A 319 18.73 -2.19 7.01
C SER A 319 18.05 -1.75 8.33
N ILE A 320 16.73 -1.98 8.43
CA ILE A 320 15.97 -1.74 9.66
C ILE A 320 15.93 -3.05 10.44
N ASN A 321 16.85 -3.26 11.37
CA ASN A 321 16.94 -4.47 12.19
C ASN A 321 16.78 -5.77 11.36
N PHE A 322 17.47 -5.80 10.22
CA PHE A 322 17.44 -6.88 9.27
C PHE A 322 18.34 -7.99 9.77
N SER A 323 17.82 -9.14 10.13
CA SER A 323 18.60 -10.35 10.28
C SER A 323 18.40 -11.21 9.04
N ASN A 324 19.48 -11.46 8.29
CA ASN A 324 19.47 -12.54 7.32
C ASN A 324 19.27 -13.84 8.11
N ILE A 325 18.16 -14.52 7.87
CA ILE A 325 17.96 -15.85 8.40
C ILE A 325 18.85 -16.77 7.56
N ILE A 326 20.05 -17.03 8.06
CA ILE A 326 20.80 -18.19 7.60
C ILE A 326 20.00 -19.38 8.14
N HIS A 327 19.59 -20.30 7.25
CA HIS A 327 18.95 -21.54 7.58
C HIS A 327 19.88 -22.43 8.44
N ASN A 328 20.06 -22.07 9.69
CA ASN A 328 20.54 -22.99 10.69
C ASN A 328 19.31 -23.67 11.30
N GLU A 329 19.35 -24.96 11.42
CA GLU A 329 18.28 -25.86 11.87
C GLU A 329 17.69 -25.52 13.26
N ASP A 330 18.19 -24.51 13.93
CA ASP A 330 17.70 -24.06 15.24
C ASP A 330 16.46 -23.17 15.11
N ASP A 331 15.34 -23.65 15.59
CA ASP A 331 13.99 -23.04 15.68
C ASP A 331 13.95 -21.69 16.47
N LYS A 332 15.09 -21.23 16.99
CA LYS A 332 15.24 -20.03 17.84
C LYS A 332 14.86 -18.70 17.16
N THR A 333 14.86 -18.63 15.83
CA THR A 333 14.55 -17.39 15.10
C THR A 333 13.07 -17.03 15.20
N VAL A 334 12.19 -18.03 15.24
CA VAL A 334 10.73 -17.85 15.34
C VAL A 334 10.33 -17.45 16.77
N ASP A 335 11.08 -17.89 17.79
CA ASP A 335 10.77 -17.59 19.20
C ASP A 335 11.00 -16.12 19.58
N ASN A 336 11.79 -15.39 18.78
CA ASN A 336 12.08 -13.97 18.97
C ASN A 336 11.16 -13.03 18.15
N LEU A 337 10.18 -13.57 17.42
CA LEU A 337 9.22 -12.79 16.66
C LEU A 337 8.15 -12.19 17.57
N GLN A 338 7.74 -10.96 17.26
CA GLN A 338 6.62 -10.31 17.92
C GLN A 338 5.56 -9.92 16.90
N ILE A 339 4.32 -9.78 17.36
CA ILE A 339 3.23 -9.34 16.51
C ILE A 339 3.60 -8.07 15.75
N GLY A 340 3.35 -8.07 14.44
CA GLY A 340 3.70 -6.95 13.57
C GLY A 340 5.09 -7.04 12.94
N ASP A 341 5.93 -8.02 13.29
CA ASP A 341 7.17 -8.25 12.55
C ASP A 341 6.86 -8.66 11.11
N LEU A 342 7.62 -8.12 10.15
CA LEU A 342 7.45 -8.41 8.74
C LEU A 342 8.42 -9.50 8.31
N LEU A 343 7.88 -10.55 7.70
CA LEU A 343 8.66 -11.67 7.16
C LEU A 343 8.62 -11.61 5.65
N TYR A 344 9.74 -11.76 4.98
CA TYR A 344 9.80 -11.80 3.53
C TYR A 344 10.10 -13.21 3.02
N ALA A 345 9.18 -13.76 2.22
CA ALA A 345 9.34 -15.05 1.56
C ALA A 345 9.74 -14.84 0.09
N LYS A 346 11.03 -15.10 -0.23
CA LYS A 346 11.64 -14.82 -1.54
C LYS A 346 10.97 -15.57 -2.69
N SER A 347 10.68 -16.87 -2.51
CA SER A 347 10.12 -17.72 -3.57
C SER A 347 8.74 -17.27 -4.05
N TYR A 348 8.02 -16.50 -3.25
CA TYR A 348 6.68 -15.99 -3.55
C TYR A 348 6.67 -14.47 -3.68
N MET A 349 7.83 -13.82 -3.52
CA MET A 349 7.96 -12.36 -3.48
C MET A 349 6.90 -11.70 -2.59
N THR A 350 6.56 -12.36 -1.46
CA THR A 350 5.47 -11.95 -0.59
C THR A 350 5.98 -11.47 0.76
N MET A 351 5.27 -10.51 1.31
CA MET A 351 5.46 -9.99 2.66
C MET A 351 4.38 -10.57 3.57
N LEU A 352 4.78 -11.17 4.68
CA LEU A 352 3.89 -11.73 5.68
C LEU A 352 3.98 -10.88 6.95
N VAL A 353 2.86 -10.70 7.64
CA VAL A 353 2.85 -10.06 8.96
C VAL A 353 2.70 -11.15 10.01
N TYR A 354 3.64 -11.22 10.92
CA TYR A 354 3.58 -12.19 12.02
C TYR A 354 2.48 -11.81 13.01
N LEU A 355 1.62 -12.78 13.33
CA LEU A 355 0.50 -12.59 14.25
C LEU A 355 0.79 -13.11 15.66
N GLY A 356 1.63 -14.13 15.80
CA GLY A 356 1.93 -14.75 17.10
C GLY A 356 2.06 -16.26 17.05
N LYS A 357 2.36 -16.86 18.21
CA LYS A 357 2.49 -18.31 18.39
C LYS A 357 1.39 -18.81 19.35
N VAL A 358 0.63 -19.79 18.93
CA VAL A 358 -0.45 -20.43 19.71
C VAL A 358 -0.33 -21.94 19.53
N ASN A 359 -0.34 -22.70 20.64
CA ASN A 359 -0.19 -24.16 20.63
C ASN A 359 1.02 -24.62 19.78
N ASN A 360 2.17 -24.00 19.98
CA ASN A 360 3.41 -24.22 19.23
C ASN A 360 3.35 -23.96 17.72
N LYS A 361 2.28 -23.39 17.18
CA LYS A 361 2.16 -23.00 15.78
C LYS A 361 2.31 -21.47 15.64
N ALA A 362 3.23 -21.06 14.77
CA ALA A 362 3.45 -19.66 14.45
C ALA A 362 2.52 -19.25 13.30
N PHE A 363 1.76 -18.17 13.49
CA PHE A 363 0.75 -17.68 12.54
C PHE A 363 1.19 -16.40 11.86
N VAL A 364 0.83 -16.30 10.59
CA VAL A 364 1.07 -15.12 9.74
C VAL A 364 -0.19 -14.77 8.96
N ILE A 365 -0.34 -13.48 8.60
CA ILE A 365 -1.32 -13.02 7.62
C ILE A 365 -0.59 -12.50 6.39
N HIS A 366 -1.05 -12.90 5.22
CA HIS A 366 -0.42 -12.53 3.95
C HIS A 366 -1.41 -12.57 2.79
N SER A 367 -1.06 -11.90 1.70
CA SER A 367 -1.80 -11.96 0.46
C SER A 367 -1.20 -13.03 -0.45
N VAL A 368 -2.03 -13.90 -1.01
CA VAL A 368 -1.57 -15.01 -1.84
C VAL A 368 -2.28 -15.07 -3.18
N ASP A 369 -1.50 -15.43 -4.19
CA ASP A 369 -1.98 -15.82 -5.51
C ASP A 369 -1.37 -17.18 -5.86
N PHE A 370 -2.05 -18.28 -5.54
CA PHE A 370 -1.59 -19.61 -5.92
C PHE A 370 -2.71 -20.55 -6.31
N LEU A 371 -2.37 -21.52 -7.16
CA LEU A 371 -3.24 -22.63 -7.54
C LEU A 371 -3.18 -23.72 -6.46
N GLN A 372 -4.32 -24.25 -6.03
CA GLN A 372 -4.35 -25.44 -5.20
C GLN A 372 -3.80 -26.67 -5.96
N LYS A 373 -3.20 -27.62 -5.22
CA LYS A 373 -2.44 -28.78 -5.71
C LYS A 373 -3.07 -29.58 -6.87
N ASN A 374 -4.37 -29.43 -7.10
CA ASN A 374 -5.10 -30.13 -8.18
C ASN A 374 -5.49 -29.23 -9.37
N HIS A 375 -4.86 -28.04 -9.51
CA HIS A 375 -5.13 -27.06 -10.57
C HIS A 375 -6.60 -26.63 -10.76
N LYS A 376 -7.50 -27.09 -9.87
CA LYS A 376 -8.95 -26.85 -9.98
C LYS A 376 -9.43 -25.60 -9.27
N LYS A 377 -8.66 -25.03 -8.34
CA LYS A 377 -9.08 -23.83 -7.59
C LYS A 377 -7.90 -22.90 -7.32
N LYS A 378 -7.99 -21.69 -7.83
CA LYS A 378 -7.05 -20.63 -7.56
C LYS A 378 -7.46 -19.89 -6.28
N ILE A 379 -6.57 -19.85 -5.27
CA ILE A 379 -6.77 -19.04 -4.06
C ILE A 379 -6.07 -17.70 -4.30
N MET A 380 -6.85 -16.63 -4.26
CA MET A 380 -6.39 -15.27 -4.51
C MET A 380 -7.01 -14.34 -3.47
N LYS A 381 -6.44 -14.32 -2.26
CA LYS A 381 -6.94 -13.47 -1.17
C LYS A 381 -5.93 -13.27 -0.06
N VAL A 382 -6.19 -12.28 0.80
CA VAL A 382 -5.51 -12.14 2.09
C VAL A 382 -6.03 -13.20 3.05
N MET A 383 -5.11 -14.01 3.63
CA MET A 383 -5.47 -15.13 4.50
C MET A 383 -4.46 -15.31 5.65
N ILE A 384 -4.90 -16.04 6.65
CA ILE A 384 -4.07 -16.44 7.79
C ILE A 384 -3.62 -17.88 7.57
N ASP A 385 -2.31 -18.11 7.73
CA ASP A 385 -1.70 -19.42 7.65
C ASP A 385 -0.70 -19.64 8.77
N THR A 386 -0.32 -20.89 9.00
CA THR A 386 0.81 -21.21 9.87
C THR A 386 2.11 -21.26 9.06
N LEU A 387 3.24 -20.94 9.69
CA LEU A 387 4.56 -21.03 9.05
C LEU A 387 4.91 -22.48 8.62
N ASP A 388 4.27 -23.48 9.22
CA ASP A 388 4.44 -24.90 8.86
C ASP A 388 3.56 -25.34 7.69
N LYS A 389 2.75 -24.43 7.11
CA LYS A 389 1.94 -24.77 5.94
C LYS A 389 2.83 -24.96 4.70
N LYS A 390 2.57 -26.03 3.95
CA LYS A 390 3.22 -26.28 2.66
C LYS A 390 2.64 -25.38 1.58
N MET A 391 3.54 -24.77 0.82
CA MET A 391 3.21 -23.98 -0.36
C MET A 391 3.31 -24.82 -1.65
N GLN A 392 3.04 -24.24 -2.83
CA GLN A 392 3.00 -24.96 -4.12
C GLN A 392 4.26 -25.77 -4.45
N ASN A 393 5.44 -25.28 -4.04
CA ASN A 393 6.74 -25.92 -4.27
C ASN A 393 7.06 -27.02 -3.25
N THR A 394 6.09 -27.48 -2.47
CA THR A 394 6.22 -28.48 -1.40
C THR A 394 7.01 -28.02 -0.16
N LYS A 395 7.67 -26.88 -0.21
CA LYS A 395 8.38 -26.30 0.95
C LYS A 395 7.40 -25.65 1.93
N LEU A 396 7.75 -25.63 3.19
CA LEU A 396 7.01 -24.92 4.24
C LEU A 396 7.19 -23.40 4.04
N ILE A 397 6.22 -22.60 4.52
CA ILE A 397 6.34 -21.14 4.47
C ILE A 397 7.64 -20.70 5.17
N LYS A 398 7.93 -21.25 6.35
CA LYS A 398 9.15 -20.92 7.12
C LYS A 398 10.45 -21.14 6.34
N GLU A 399 10.53 -22.18 5.51
CA GLU A 399 11.71 -22.51 4.69
C GLU A 399 11.95 -21.50 3.56
N ASN A 400 10.95 -20.68 3.24
CA ASN A 400 11.04 -19.66 2.19
C ASN A 400 11.33 -18.25 2.75
N ILE A 401 11.32 -18.09 4.08
CA ILE A 401 11.60 -16.79 4.71
C ILE A 401 13.09 -16.50 4.60
N THR A 402 13.43 -15.40 3.97
CA THR A 402 14.83 -14.97 3.77
C THR A 402 15.20 -13.76 4.62
N SER A 403 14.21 -13.06 5.17
CA SER A 403 14.50 -11.90 6.02
C SER A 403 13.33 -11.53 6.93
N ILE A 404 13.66 -10.86 8.03
CA ILE A 404 12.75 -10.32 9.02
C ILE A 404 13.02 -8.85 9.19
N THR A 405 11.97 -8.04 9.22
CA THR A 405 12.04 -6.62 9.58
C THR A 405 11.27 -6.39 10.87
N LYS A 406 11.97 -5.91 11.88
CA LYS A 406 11.39 -5.54 13.19
C LYS A 406 11.05 -4.05 13.18
N LEU A 407 9.80 -3.72 13.44
CA LEU A 407 9.29 -2.34 13.40
C LEU A 407 9.10 -1.76 14.82
N ARG A 408 10.13 -1.93 15.65
CA ARG A 408 10.17 -1.49 17.04
C ARG A 408 11.56 -1.08 17.48
#